data_32f729fbabd61dc1437d53c0f2ce8389
#
_entry.id   32f729fbabd61dc1437d53c0f2ce8389
#
_cell.length_a   1.000
_cell.length_b   1.000
_cell.length_c   1.000
_cell.angle_alpha   90.00
_cell.angle_beta   90.00
_cell.angle_gamma   90.00
#
_symmetry.space_group_name_H-M   'P 1'
#
loop_
_entity.id
_entity.type
_entity.pdbx_description
1 polymer ?
#
loop_
_entity_poly.entity_id
_entity_poly.type
_entity_poly.pdbx_seq_one_letter_code
_entity_poly.pdbx_strand_id
1 'polypeptide(L)'
;MPNRPQQSSGAIVWYAEQLRCTIFPNESPLSLNLLDLWKQIRNDEPDKFTFEPTVQKIEKELDNRNFLVTYSVDRIHFQMMPPTPTNPPGESFAEFGELKKVLPIFEEVVEPWLENDKTNNIIRLAVGGILLSAVKSREEGYHKLQKLLPTVQIDAESSRDFQYQINRPRDFKLGEEDSYFNRMSTWSVLKLQTVGFIVGQQGTMHQEILPAKFTCRLALDISTPQDNEVIFKSEMIVPLSHELHELGIEIADHGDIA
;
A
#
# COMPACT_ATOMS: atom_id res chain seq x y z
N MET A 1 -27.12 -17.07 -35.07
CA MET A 1 -26.59 -16.61 -33.75
C MET A 1 -25.60 -15.49 -34.06
N PRO A 2 -25.82 -14.25 -33.63
CA PRO A 2 -24.85 -13.18 -33.88
C PRO A 2 -23.63 -13.34 -32.99
N ASN A 3 -22.45 -13.29 -33.61
CA ASN A 3 -21.14 -13.23 -32.92
C ASN A 3 -21.11 -12.05 -31.93
N ARG A 4 -21.05 -12.33 -30.63
CA ARG A 4 -20.65 -11.33 -29.66
C ARG A 4 -19.15 -11.00 -29.91
N PRO A 5 -18.79 -9.71 -30.07
CA PRO A 5 -17.40 -9.33 -30.13
C PRO A 5 -16.73 -9.75 -28.81
N GLN A 6 -15.67 -10.54 -28.90
CA GLN A 6 -14.75 -10.76 -27.79
C GLN A 6 -14.17 -9.38 -27.44
N GLN A 7 -14.69 -8.77 -26.37
CA GLN A 7 -14.01 -7.67 -25.72
C GLN A 7 -12.71 -8.24 -25.15
N SER A 8 -11.58 -7.78 -25.69
CA SER A 8 -10.27 -7.98 -25.09
C SER A 8 -10.37 -7.45 -23.64
N SER A 9 -10.38 -8.36 -22.70
CA SER A 9 -10.29 -8.02 -21.26
C SER A 9 -8.87 -7.50 -21.01
N GLY A 10 -8.62 -6.23 -21.22
CA GLY A 10 -7.39 -5.60 -20.80
C GLY A 10 -7.25 -5.82 -19.29
N ALA A 11 -6.12 -6.40 -18.86
CA ALA A 11 -5.79 -6.54 -17.45
C ALA A 11 -5.88 -5.16 -16.76
N ILE A 12 -6.37 -5.14 -15.53
CA ILE A 12 -6.41 -3.91 -14.75
C ILE A 12 -4.98 -3.49 -14.42
N VAL A 13 -4.63 -2.25 -14.75
CA VAL A 13 -3.34 -1.68 -14.36
C VAL A 13 -3.54 -0.95 -13.02
N TRP A 14 -2.74 -1.32 -12.05
CA TRP A 14 -2.73 -0.73 -10.72
C TRP A 14 -1.57 0.23 -10.54
N TYR A 15 -1.84 1.40 -9.99
CA TYR A 15 -0.88 2.44 -9.61
C TYR A 15 -0.82 2.55 -8.09
N ALA A 16 0.37 2.67 -7.54
CA ALA A 16 0.56 2.73 -6.11
C ALA A 16 0.32 4.15 -5.58
N GLU A 17 -0.63 4.28 -4.64
CA GLU A 17 -0.80 5.45 -3.77
C GLU A 17 0.11 5.30 -2.53
N GLN A 18 0.30 4.08 -2.05
CA GLN A 18 1.15 3.74 -0.93
C GLN A 18 1.68 2.32 -1.06
N LEU A 19 2.97 2.13 -0.78
CA LEU A 19 3.55 0.83 -0.45
C LEU A 19 4.05 0.85 0.98
N ARG A 20 3.97 -0.29 1.66
CA ARG A 20 4.41 -0.42 3.05
C ARG A 20 5.00 -1.79 3.35
N CYS A 21 5.99 -1.80 4.23
CA CYS A 21 6.49 -2.97 4.93
C CYS A 21 6.53 -2.65 6.42
N THR A 22 6.10 -3.58 7.26
CA THR A 22 6.10 -3.41 8.71
C THR A 22 6.72 -4.63 9.35
N ILE A 23 7.73 -4.43 10.15
CA ILE A 23 8.32 -5.47 10.97
C ILE A 23 7.93 -5.27 12.44
N PHE A 24 7.67 -6.36 13.12
CA PHE A 24 7.32 -6.40 14.54
C PHE A 24 8.43 -7.15 15.25
N PRO A 25 9.39 -6.43 15.86
CA PRO A 25 10.44 -7.05 16.64
C PRO A 25 9.90 -7.55 17.98
N ASN A 26 10.55 -8.55 18.54
CA ASN A 26 10.21 -9.08 19.87
C ASN A 26 10.52 -8.08 21.00
N GLU A 27 11.45 -7.15 20.75
CA GLU A 27 11.82 -6.08 21.68
C GLU A 27 11.55 -4.72 21.06
N SER A 28 11.30 -3.70 21.91
CA SER A 28 11.01 -2.35 21.42
C SER A 28 12.18 -1.77 20.60
N PRO A 29 11.96 -1.35 19.36
CA PRO A 29 13.00 -0.75 18.51
C PRO A 29 13.40 0.66 18.97
N LEU A 30 12.70 1.27 19.91
CA LEU A 30 12.98 2.62 20.40
C LEU A 30 14.31 2.71 21.18
N SER A 31 14.87 1.56 21.59
CA SER A 31 16.23 1.49 22.19
C SER A 31 17.33 1.78 21.15
N LEU A 32 17.03 1.68 19.85
CA LEU A 32 17.95 1.99 18.77
C LEU A 32 17.84 3.47 18.39
N ASN A 33 18.97 4.07 18.01
CA ASN A 33 18.99 5.40 17.42
C ASN A 33 18.71 5.28 15.92
N LEU A 34 17.54 5.68 15.50
CA LEU A 34 17.11 5.58 14.08
C LEU A 34 18.01 6.42 13.17
N LEU A 35 18.49 7.59 13.61
CA LEU A 35 19.34 8.45 12.78
C LEU A 35 20.72 7.82 12.55
N ASP A 36 21.31 7.18 13.56
CA ASP A 36 22.58 6.49 13.40
C ASP A 36 22.44 5.27 12.48
N LEU A 37 21.32 4.55 12.60
CA LEU A 37 21.04 3.41 11.75
C LEU A 37 20.78 3.85 10.30
N TRP A 38 20.07 4.95 10.09
CA TRP A 38 19.89 5.54 8.77
C TRP A 38 21.23 5.81 8.10
N LYS A 39 22.14 6.52 8.78
CA LYS A 39 23.48 6.84 8.27
C LYS A 39 24.29 5.59 7.92
N GLN A 40 24.19 4.55 8.75
CA GLN A 40 24.87 3.26 8.51
C GLN A 40 24.35 2.56 7.24
N ILE A 41 23.03 2.58 7.00
CA ILE A 41 22.39 1.86 5.89
C ILE A 41 22.44 2.67 4.60
N ARG A 42 22.12 3.96 4.66
CA ARG A 42 21.94 4.81 3.47
C ARG A 42 23.18 5.62 3.11
N ASN A 43 24.08 5.86 4.08
CA ASN A 43 25.26 6.71 3.92
C ASN A 43 24.95 8.13 3.40
N ASP A 44 23.77 8.66 3.74
CA ASP A 44 23.32 10.02 3.41
C ASP A 44 22.59 10.65 4.61
N GLU A 45 22.22 11.91 4.51
CA GLU A 45 21.40 12.58 5.53
C GLU A 45 19.91 12.52 5.15
N PRO A 46 19.01 12.28 6.11
CA PRO A 46 17.58 12.39 5.86
C PRO A 46 17.17 13.86 5.64
N ASP A 47 16.05 14.09 4.95
CA ASP A 47 15.53 15.45 4.77
C ASP A 47 14.88 15.96 6.06
N LYS A 48 14.32 15.06 6.86
CA LYS A 48 13.73 15.38 8.14
C LYS A 48 13.88 14.22 9.13
N PHE A 49 14.19 14.56 10.37
CA PHE A 49 14.18 13.64 11.50
C PHE A 49 13.31 14.20 12.63
N THR A 50 12.43 13.38 13.16
CA THR A 50 11.57 13.70 14.30
C THR A 50 11.83 12.70 15.41
N PHE A 51 12.01 13.20 16.63
CA PHE A 51 12.19 12.39 17.82
C PHE A 51 11.14 12.77 18.86
N GLU A 52 10.37 11.78 19.29
CA GLU A 52 9.40 11.84 20.39
C GLU A 52 9.60 10.66 21.33
N PRO A 53 9.13 10.67 22.59
CA PRO A 53 9.38 9.58 23.54
C PRO A 53 8.90 8.19 23.06
N THR A 54 7.89 8.14 22.22
CA THR A 54 7.29 6.89 21.71
C THR A 54 7.44 6.67 20.21
N VAL A 55 8.08 7.63 19.51
CA VAL A 55 8.22 7.58 18.04
C VAL A 55 9.51 8.24 17.61
N GLN A 56 10.26 7.56 16.75
CA GLN A 56 11.33 8.16 15.95
C GLN A 56 10.92 8.06 14.48
N LYS A 57 11.08 9.12 13.71
CA LYS A 57 10.63 9.18 12.31
C LYS A 57 11.66 9.85 11.43
N ILE A 58 11.96 9.23 10.30
CA ILE A 58 12.78 9.79 9.22
C ILE A 58 11.92 9.93 7.98
N GLU A 59 12.09 11.05 7.29
CA GLU A 59 11.50 11.34 5.98
C GLU A 59 12.63 11.65 4.98
N LYS A 60 12.55 11.06 3.79
CA LYS A 60 13.50 11.28 2.69
C LYS A 60 12.77 11.27 1.36
N GLU A 61 13.02 12.26 0.52
CA GLU A 61 12.61 12.22 -0.87
C GLU A 61 13.61 11.38 -1.70
N LEU A 62 13.11 10.35 -2.37
CA LEU A 62 13.86 9.46 -3.23
C LEU A 62 13.18 9.43 -4.61
N ASP A 63 13.85 9.94 -5.65
CA ASP A 63 13.36 9.92 -7.03
C ASP A 63 11.89 10.40 -7.16
N ASN A 64 11.59 11.56 -6.57
CA ASN A 64 10.25 12.13 -6.54
C ASN A 64 9.20 11.24 -5.84
N ARG A 65 9.61 10.56 -4.78
CA ARG A 65 8.77 9.76 -3.88
C ARG A 65 9.18 10.03 -2.44
N ASN A 66 8.21 10.11 -1.54
CA ASN A 66 8.49 10.23 -0.12
C ASN A 66 8.70 8.84 0.49
N PHE A 67 9.89 8.57 0.96
CA PHE A 67 10.21 7.40 1.78
C PHE A 67 10.21 7.78 3.25
N LEU A 68 9.53 6.97 4.05
CA LEU A 68 9.30 7.19 5.46
C LEU A 68 9.69 5.96 6.26
N VAL A 69 10.50 6.15 7.30
CA VAL A 69 10.79 5.12 8.30
C VAL A 69 10.28 5.61 9.65
N THR A 70 9.44 4.81 10.30
CA THR A 70 8.89 5.12 11.61
C THR A 70 9.18 3.99 12.59
N TYR A 71 9.90 4.29 13.67
CA TYR A 71 10.06 3.42 14.85
C TYR A 71 9.03 3.82 15.89
N SER A 72 8.23 2.86 16.32
CA SER A 72 7.29 3.01 17.43
C SER A 72 7.56 1.95 18.49
N VAL A 73 6.76 1.89 19.54
CA VAL A 73 7.00 1.01 20.69
C VAL A 73 7.09 -0.47 20.30
N ASP A 74 6.31 -0.89 19.30
CA ASP A 74 6.09 -2.30 18.95
C ASP A 74 6.44 -2.65 17.50
N ARG A 75 6.85 -1.67 16.69
CA ARG A 75 7.07 -1.92 15.24
C ARG A 75 8.02 -0.92 14.59
N ILE A 76 8.56 -1.35 13.46
CA ILE A 76 9.24 -0.50 12.49
C ILE A 76 8.42 -0.51 11.22
N HIS A 77 8.10 0.66 10.71
CA HIS A 77 7.23 0.85 9.59
C HIS A 77 7.92 1.61 8.47
N PHE A 78 8.01 0.99 7.30
CA PHE A 78 8.55 1.57 6.07
C PHE A 78 7.40 1.90 5.14
N GLN A 79 7.39 3.09 4.59
CA GLN A 79 6.35 3.55 3.65
C GLN A 79 6.98 4.27 2.47
N MET A 80 6.41 4.08 1.30
CA MET A 80 6.68 4.90 0.12
C MET A 80 5.35 5.46 -0.40
N MET A 81 5.35 6.75 -0.68
CA MET A 81 4.17 7.51 -1.06
C MET A 81 4.53 8.53 -2.15
N PRO A 82 3.54 9.11 -2.84
CA PRO A 82 3.76 10.26 -3.71
C PRO A 82 4.44 11.41 -2.96
N PRO A 83 5.18 12.28 -3.64
CA PRO A 83 5.70 13.50 -3.03
C PRO A 83 4.55 14.36 -2.52
N THR A 84 4.82 15.16 -1.48
CA THR A 84 3.82 16.11 -0.99
C THR A 84 3.44 17.07 -2.11
N PRO A 85 2.15 17.18 -2.48
CA PRO A 85 1.74 18.06 -3.56
C PRO A 85 2.15 19.52 -3.29
N THR A 86 2.87 20.13 -4.22
CA THR A 86 3.24 21.56 -4.16
C THR A 86 2.11 22.47 -4.61
N ASN A 87 1.11 21.90 -5.31
CA ASN A 87 -0.09 22.60 -5.79
C ASN A 87 -1.30 22.25 -4.93
N PRO A 88 -2.38 23.07 -4.95
CA PRO A 88 -3.57 22.77 -4.17
C PRO A 88 -4.07 21.34 -4.47
N PRO A 89 -4.35 20.55 -3.43
CA PRO A 89 -4.80 19.18 -3.59
C PRO A 89 -6.14 19.14 -4.32
N GLY A 90 -6.31 18.23 -5.25
CA GLY A 90 -7.65 17.91 -5.74
C GLY A 90 -7.86 17.70 -7.22
N GLU A 91 -6.84 17.83 -8.07
CA GLU A 91 -7.05 17.58 -9.49
C GLU A 91 -6.93 16.10 -9.90
N SER A 92 -6.27 15.27 -9.11
CA SER A 92 -6.11 13.84 -9.35
C SER A 92 -5.94 13.05 -8.05
N PHE A 93 -6.17 11.75 -8.10
CA PHE A 93 -5.72 10.85 -7.06
C PHE A 93 -4.18 10.86 -7.04
N ALA A 94 -3.61 10.93 -5.84
CA ALA A 94 -2.16 10.90 -5.69
C ALA A 94 -1.65 9.47 -5.92
N GLU A 95 -0.69 9.30 -6.82
CA GLU A 95 -0.05 8.03 -7.10
C GLU A 95 1.39 8.28 -7.54
N PHE A 96 2.28 7.29 -7.39
CA PHE A 96 3.71 7.45 -7.70
C PHE A 96 4.24 6.43 -8.71
N GLY A 97 3.35 5.72 -9.37
CA GLY A 97 3.66 4.87 -10.51
C GLY A 97 2.96 3.52 -10.51
N GLU A 98 3.12 2.80 -11.61
CA GLU A 98 2.55 1.47 -11.82
C GLU A 98 3.16 0.46 -10.83
N LEU A 99 2.33 -0.34 -10.14
CA LEU A 99 2.75 -1.27 -9.08
C LEU A 99 3.98 -2.11 -9.48
N LYS A 100 3.91 -2.79 -10.63
CA LYS A 100 4.98 -3.69 -11.09
C LYS A 100 6.32 -3.00 -11.38
N LYS A 101 6.31 -1.67 -11.53
CA LYS A 101 7.52 -0.86 -11.74
C LYS A 101 8.06 -0.26 -10.45
N VAL A 102 7.18 0.10 -9.51
CA VAL A 102 7.59 0.78 -8.28
C VAL A 102 7.83 -0.16 -7.12
N LEU A 103 7.24 -1.37 -7.13
CA LEU A 103 7.46 -2.35 -6.07
C LEU A 103 8.92 -2.79 -5.97
N PRO A 104 9.64 -3.15 -7.06
CA PRO A 104 11.06 -3.49 -6.97
C PRO A 104 11.93 -2.34 -6.41
N ILE A 105 11.57 -1.09 -6.72
CA ILE A 105 12.26 0.09 -6.17
C ILE A 105 12.03 0.21 -4.66
N PHE A 106 10.80 -0.07 -4.20
CA PHE A 106 10.48 -0.08 -2.78
C PHE A 106 11.25 -1.19 -2.04
N GLU A 107 11.30 -2.41 -2.60
CA GLU A 107 12.04 -3.54 -2.07
C GLU A 107 13.54 -3.21 -1.94
N GLU A 108 14.18 -2.69 -3.00
CA GLU A 108 15.59 -2.28 -2.99
C GLU A 108 15.92 -1.29 -1.87
N VAL A 109 14.99 -0.40 -1.55
CA VAL A 109 15.15 0.59 -0.47
C VAL A 109 14.97 -0.04 0.92
N VAL A 110 14.09 -1.03 1.06
CA VAL A 110 13.73 -1.66 2.36
C VAL A 110 14.66 -2.81 2.72
N GLU A 111 15.11 -3.61 1.76
CA GLU A 111 15.95 -4.81 2.00
C GLU A 111 17.15 -4.57 2.91
N PRO A 112 17.97 -3.50 2.76
CA PRO A 112 19.11 -3.27 3.64
C PRO A 112 18.73 -3.08 5.11
N TRP A 113 17.48 -2.67 5.38
CA TRP A 113 16.93 -2.57 6.72
C TRP A 113 16.53 -3.93 7.28
N LEU A 114 15.98 -4.80 6.41
CA LEU A 114 15.57 -6.15 6.80
C LEU A 114 16.78 -7.05 7.05
N GLU A 115 17.89 -6.82 6.36
CA GLU A 115 19.15 -7.55 6.52
C GLU A 115 19.99 -7.07 7.73
N ASN A 116 19.63 -5.94 8.33
CA ASN A 116 20.44 -5.36 9.40
C ASN A 116 20.27 -6.10 10.72
N ASP A 117 21.37 -6.61 11.29
CA ASP A 117 21.37 -7.39 12.53
C ASP A 117 20.76 -6.65 13.73
N LYS A 118 20.77 -5.31 13.73
CA LYS A 118 20.17 -4.52 14.82
C LYS A 118 18.64 -4.52 14.81
N THR A 119 18.03 -4.89 13.69
CA THR A 119 16.57 -5.04 13.56
C THR A 119 16.11 -6.49 13.70
N ASN A 120 17.00 -7.40 14.11
CA ASN A 120 16.75 -8.83 14.29
C ASN A 120 15.76 -9.11 15.45
N ASN A 121 15.40 -10.38 15.60
CA ASN A 121 14.35 -10.87 16.51
C ASN A 121 12.94 -10.46 16.06
N ILE A 122 12.69 -10.52 14.75
CA ILE A 122 11.37 -10.24 14.18
C ILE A 122 10.45 -11.44 14.44
N ILE A 123 9.29 -11.18 15.03
CA ILE A 123 8.24 -12.16 15.30
C ILE A 123 7.10 -12.11 14.30
N ARG A 124 6.95 -10.98 13.59
CA ARG A 124 5.92 -10.79 12.58
C ARG A 124 6.40 -9.86 11.48
N LEU A 125 6.00 -10.17 10.25
CA LEU A 125 6.22 -9.34 9.07
C LEU A 125 4.89 -9.08 8.37
N ALA A 126 4.69 -7.86 7.90
CA ALA A 126 3.52 -7.47 7.11
C ALA A 126 3.94 -6.56 5.96
N VAL A 127 3.40 -6.82 4.78
CA VAL A 127 3.56 -5.96 3.61
C VAL A 127 2.19 -5.57 3.07
N GLY A 128 2.13 -4.52 2.29
CA GLY A 128 0.88 -4.14 1.67
C GLY A 128 0.95 -2.77 1.03
N GLY A 129 -0.21 -2.21 0.74
CA GLY A 129 -0.29 -0.91 0.10
C GLY A 129 -1.71 -0.51 -0.27
N ILE A 130 -1.80 0.66 -0.86
CA ILE A 130 -3.02 1.19 -1.45
C ILE A 130 -2.76 1.34 -2.95
N LEU A 131 -3.58 0.69 -3.74
CA LEU A 131 -3.48 0.65 -5.20
C LEU A 131 -4.72 1.30 -5.81
N LEU A 132 -4.52 2.07 -6.86
CA LEU A 132 -5.55 2.82 -7.57
C LEU A 132 -5.58 2.42 -9.04
N SER A 133 -6.78 2.38 -9.62
CA SER A 133 -6.97 2.21 -11.08
C SER A 133 -8.08 3.14 -11.54
N ALA A 134 -7.71 4.19 -12.28
CA ALA A 134 -8.63 5.22 -12.75
C ALA A 134 -9.75 4.64 -13.62
N VAL A 135 -10.97 5.16 -13.45
CA VAL A 135 -12.16 4.82 -14.20
C VAL A 135 -12.95 6.08 -14.53
N LYS A 136 -13.80 6.01 -15.55
CA LYS A 136 -14.58 7.17 -16.01
C LYS A 136 -15.79 7.46 -15.12
N SER A 137 -16.35 6.41 -14.50
CA SER A 137 -17.51 6.53 -13.64
C SER A 137 -17.49 5.47 -12.54
N ARG A 138 -18.38 5.62 -11.56
CA ARG A 138 -18.58 4.63 -10.51
C ARG A 138 -19.05 3.29 -11.08
N GLU A 139 -19.97 3.32 -12.02
CA GLU A 139 -20.53 2.12 -12.67
C GLU A 139 -19.43 1.34 -13.40
N GLU A 140 -18.54 2.02 -14.14
CA GLU A 140 -17.37 1.38 -14.76
C GLU A 140 -16.47 0.73 -13.70
N GLY A 141 -16.25 1.43 -12.57
CA GLY A 141 -15.48 0.90 -11.44
C GLY A 141 -16.10 -0.39 -10.90
N TYR A 142 -17.40 -0.41 -10.66
CA TYR A 142 -18.10 -1.59 -10.19
C TYR A 142 -18.06 -2.75 -11.19
N HIS A 143 -18.20 -2.49 -12.48
CA HIS A 143 -18.02 -3.52 -13.51
C HIS A 143 -16.59 -4.07 -13.56
N LYS A 144 -15.56 -3.24 -13.30
CA LYS A 144 -14.19 -3.71 -13.18
C LYS A 144 -14.01 -4.59 -11.95
N LEU A 145 -14.48 -4.14 -10.78
CA LEU A 145 -14.37 -4.90 -9.53
C LEU A 145 -15.15 -6.22 -9.59
N GLN A 146 -16.31 -6.26 -10.26
CA GLN A 146 -17.09 -7.50 -10.43
C GLN A 146 -16.27 -8.63 -11.08
N LYS A 147 -15.33 -8.28 -11.99
CA LYS A 147 -14.47 -9.28 -12.64
C LYS A 147 -13.41 -9.85 -11.69
N LEU A 148 -12.96 -9.05 -10.72
CA LEU A 148 -11.98 -9.43 -9.71
C LEU A 148 -12.62 -10.07 -8.45
N LEU A 149 -13.93 -9.96 -8.30
CA LEU A 149 -14.69 -10.42 -7.15
C LEU A 149 -15.79 -11.40 -7.58
N PRO A 150 -15.43 -12.60 -8.07
CA PRO A 150 -16.40 -13.52 -8.67
C PRO A 150 -17.44 -14.04 -7.66
N THR A 151 -17.11 -14.02 -6.37
CA THR A 151 -17.99 -14.48 -5.28
C THR A 151 -18.97 -13.40 -4.80
N VAL A 152 -18.82 -12.15 -5.27
CA VAL A 152 -19.64 -11.02 -4.86
C VAL A 152 -20.47 -10.55 -6.04
N GLN A 153 -21.76 -10.31 -5.84
CA GLN A 153 -22.63 -9.70 -6.86
C GLN A 153 -22.74 -8.20 -6.59
N ILE A 154 -22.27 -7.38 -7.55
CA ILE A 154 -22.33 -5.92 -7.47
C ILE A 154 -23.37 -5.42 -8.48
N ASP A 155 -24.45 -4.81 -7.99
CA ASP A 155 -25.37 -4.06 -8.85
C ASP A 155 -24.75 -2.69 -9.15
N ALA A 156 -24.19 -2.54 -10.34
CA ALA A 156 -23.43 -1.36 -10.72
C ALA A 156 -24.32 -0.10 -10.86
N GLU A 157 -25.61 -0.24 -11.14
CA GLU A 157 -26.52 0.88 -11.38
C GLU A 157 -27.08 1.44 -10.07
N SER A 158 -27.54 0.56 -9.17
CA SER A 158 -28.23 0.96 -7.94
C SER A 158 -27.31 1.05 -6.72
N SER A 159 -26.16 0.33 -6.72
CA SER A 159 -25.24 0.34 -5.57
C SER A 159 -24.57 1.69 -5.34
N ARG A 160 -24.37 2.02 -4.05
CA ARG A 160 -23.63 3.19 -3.60
C ARG A 160 -22.64 2.74 -2.52
N ASP A 161 -21.49 3.41 -2.44
CA ASP A 161 -20.51 3.24 -1.36
C ASP A 161 -20.08 1.77 -1.14
N PHE A 162 -19.97 1.01 -2.26
CA PHE A 162 -19.56 -0.39 -2.21
C PHE A 162 -18.17 -0.51 -1.62
N GLN A 163 -18.06 -1.34 -0.59
CA GLN A 163 -16.81 -1.78 0.00
C GLN A 163 -16.90 -3.29 0.29
N TYR A 164 -15.87 -4.01 -0.10
CA TYR A 164 -15.73 -5.43 0.19
C TYR A 164 -14.36 -5.68 0.81
N GLN A 165 -14.35 -6.34 1.97
CA GLN A 165 -13.12 -6.72 2.67
C GLN A 165 -13.17 -8.20 2.98
N ILE A 166 -12.04 -8.87 2.74
CA ILE A 166 -11.89 -10.29 3.03
C ILE A 166 -10.46 -10.61 3.41
N ASN A 167 -10.30 -11.59 4.30
CA ASN A 167 -9.05 -12.28 4.55
C ASN A 167 -9.15 -13.70 3.98
N ARG A 168 -8.21 -14.09 3.11
CA ARG A 168 -8.06 -15.44 2.56
C ARG A 168 -6.72 -16.01 3.01
N PRO A 169 -6.65 -16.61 4.20
CA PRO A 169 -5.40 -17.20 4.66
C PRO A 169 -4.89 -18.25 3.68
N ARG A 170 -3.57 -18.31 3.51
CA ARG A 170 -2.89 -19.34 2.71
C ARG A 170 -1.89 -20.06 3.59
N ASP A 171 -2.04 -21.38 3.68
CA ASP A 171 -1.12 -22.22 4.43
C ASP A 171 0.29 -22.18 3.82
N PHE A 172 1.30 -22.12 4.67
CA PHE A 172 2.70 -22.29 4.30
C PHE A 172 3.46 -23.00 5.41
N LYS A 173 4.69 -23.43 5.12
CA LYS A 173 5.55 -24.06 6.12
C LYS A 173 6.67 -23.15 6.54
N LEU A 174 6.77 -22.90 7.85
CA LEU A 174 7.91 -22.22 8.46
C LEU A 174 8.87 -23.29 9.01
N GLY A 175 9.83 -23.71 8.16
CA GLY A 175 10.64 -24.89 8.46
C GLY A 175 9.79 -26.17 8.46
N GLU A 176 9.67 -26.84 9.63
CA GLU A 176 8.83 -28.03 9.81
C GLU A 176 7.44 -27.71 10.38
N GLU A 177 7.19 -26.47 10.81
CA GLU A 177 5.94 -26.05 11.42
C GLU A 177 4.93 -25.59 10.37
N ASP A 178 3.69 -26.02 10.50
CA ASP A 178 2.58 -25.52 9.69
C ASP A 178 2.18 -24.13 10.18
N SER A 179 2.06 -23.18 9.25
CA SER A 179 1.69 -21.79 9.50
C SER A 179 0.77 -21.29 8.37
N TYR A 180 0.42 -20.02 8.40
CA TYR A 180 -0.39 -19.40 7.36
C TYR A 180 -0.02 -17.92 7.15
N PHE A 181 -0.25 -17.43 5.95
CA PHE A 181 -0.25 -15.99 5.67
C PHE A 181 -1.67 -15.44 5.74
N ASN A 182 -1.87 -14.34 6.44
CA ASN A 182 -3.06 -13.52 6.27
C ASN A 182 -2.98 -12.80 4.94
N ARG A 183 -4.04 -12.87 4.13
CA ARG A 183 -4.15 -12.21 2.82
C ARG A 183 -5.39 -11.32 2.82
N MET A 184 -5.31 -10.20 3.53
CA MET A 184 -6.42 -9.28 3.63
C MET A 184 -6.43 -8.30 2.45
N SER A 185 -7.56 -8.22 1.77
CA SER A 185 -7.81 -7.26 0.70
C SER A 185 -9.10 -6.47 0.94
N THR A 186 -9.07 -5.19 0.62
CA THR A 186 -10.24 -4.31 0.70
C THR A 186 -10.43 -3.60 -0.64
N TRP A 187 -11.61 -3.76 -1.22
CA TRP A 187 -11.96 -3.29 -2.55
C TRP A 187 -13.06 -2.22 -2.47
N SER A 188 -12.90 -1.14 -3.20
CA SER A 188 -13.90 -0.05 -3.26
C SER A 188 -13.77 0.77 -4.54
N VAL A 189 -14.73 1.62 -4.80
CA VAL A 189 -14.65 2.68 -5.82
C VAL A 189 -14.73 4.02 -5.12
N LEU A 190 -13.70 4.83 -5.29
CA LEU A 190 -13.63 6.17 -4.71
C LEU A 190 -14.09 7.23 -5.71
N LYS A 191 -14.71 8.28 -5.19
CA LYS A 191 -15.03 9.52 -5.90
C LYS A 191 -14.23 10.67 -5.31
N LEU A 192 -13.46 11.36 -6.15
CA LEU A 192 -12.83 12.63 -5.81
C LEU A 192 -13.65 13.78 -6.40
N GLN A 193 -14.12 14.67 -5.54
CA GLN A 193 -14.87 15.87 -5.93
C GLN A 193 -14.14 17.09 -5.43
N THR A 194 -13.57 17.86 -6.35
CA THR A 194 -12.86 19.10 -6.00
C THR A 194 -13.82 20.29 -6.08
N VAL A 195 -13.74 21.12 -5.07
CA VAL A 195 -14.50 22.36 -4.97
C VAL A 195 -13.50 23.52 -4.96
N GLY A 196 -13.51 24.34 -6.00
CA GLY A 196 -12.74 25.57 -6.09
C GLY A 196 -13.56 26.78 -5.55
N PHE A 197 -12.84 27.77 -5.02
CA PHE A 197 -13.44 29.06 -4.68
C PHE A 197 -12.73 30.16 -5.48
N ILE A 198 -13.47 30.88 -6.28
CA ILE A 198 -12.98 32.00 -7.06
C ILE A 198 -13.40 33.30 -6.36
N VAL A 199 -12.43 34.15 -6.03
CA VAL A 199 -12.71 35.48 -5.48
C VAL A 199 -12.87 36.47 -6.64
N GLY A 200 -14.07 36.95 -6.85
CA GLY A 200 -14.39 37.97 -7.86
C GLY A 200 -13.88 39.34 -7.46
N GLN A 201 -13.84 40.29 -8.45
CA GLN A 201 -13.29 41.63 -8.30
C GLN A 201 -13.92 42.49 -7.18
N GLN A 202 -15.09 42.10 -6.68
CA GLN A 202 -15.79 42.82 -5.60
C GLN A 202 -15.77 42.03 -4.25
N GLY A 203 -14.84 41.08 -4.10
CA GLY A 203 -14.77 40.24 -2.90
C GLY A 203 -15.89 39.18 -2.80
N THR A 204 -16.69 39.01 -3.84
CA THR A 204 -17.68 37.93 -3.92
C THR A 204 -17.00 36.62 -4.14
N MET A 205 -17.31 35.60 -3.31
CA MET A 205 -16.82 34.22 -3.49
C MET A 205 -17.81 33.44 -4.36
N HIS A 206 -17.29 32.87 -5.44
CA HIS A 206 -18.03 31.93 -6.27
C HIS A 206 -17.45 30.53 -6.09
N GLN A 207 -18.32 29.57 -5.84
CA GLN A 207 -17.95 28.16 -5.77
C GLN A 207 -17.95 27.55 -7.17
N GLU A 208 -16.85 26.92 -7.54
CA GLU A 208 -16.72 26.11 -8.76
C GLU A 208 -16.59 24.63 -8.38
N ILE A 209 -17.46 23.79 -8.90
CA ILE A 209 -17.41 22.35 -8.69
C ILE A 209 -16.79 21.72 -9.94
N LEU A 210 -15.57 21.21 -9.79
CA LEU A 210 -14.88 20.52 -10.89
C LEU A 210 -15.53 19.14 -11.15
N PRO A 211 -15.39 18.59 -12.37
CA PRO A 211 -15.88 17.24 -12.68
C PRO A 211 -15.32 16.20 -11.72
N ALA A 212 -16.20 15.32 -11.24
CA ALA A 212 -15.79 14.23 -10.34
C ALA A 212 -14.89 13.24 -11.07
N LYS A 213 -13.83 12.78 -10.38
CA LYS A 213 -12.96 11.68 -10.83
C LYS A 213 -13.25 10.44 -10.02
N PHE A 214 -13.09 9.28 -10.63
CA PHE A 214 -13.35 7.99 -10.01
C PHE A 214 -12.14 7.07 -10.16
N THR A 215 -11.95 6.19 -9.16
CA THR A 215 -10.91 5.17 -9.19
C THR A 215 -11.37 3.91 -8.47
N CYS A 216 -11.04 2.74 -9.00
CA CYS A 216 -11.03 1.53 -8.19
C CYS A 216 -9.89 1.64 -7.18
N ARG A 217 -10.14 1.21 -5.95
CA ARG A 217 -9.14 1.15 -4.88
C ARG A 217 -9.05 -0.27 -4.36
N LEU A 218 -7.82 -0.76 -4.27
CA LEU A 218 -7.45 -2.00 -3.59
C LEU A 218 -6.49 -1.67 -2.46
N ALA A 219 -6.87 -1.97 -1.22
CA ALA A 219 -5.95 -1.93 -0.10
C ALA A 219 -5.55 -3.36 0.28
N LEU A 220 -4.24 -3.59 0.36
CA LEU A 220 -3.63 -4.88 0.68
C LEU A 220 -3.00 -4.84 2.07
N ASP A 221 -3.15 -5.94 2.82
CA ASP A 221 -2.46 -6.21 4.08
C ASP A 221 -2.17 -7.72 4.16
N ILE A 222 -0.95 -8.06 3.77
CA ILE A 222 -0.47 -9.43 3.71
C ILE A 222 0.53 -9.62 4.83
N SER A 223 0.31 -10.61 5.71
CA SER A 223 1.18 -10.74 6.88
C SER A 223 1.31 -12.18 7.37
N THR A 224 2.39 -12.44 8.07
CA THR A 224 2.50 -13.62 8.94
C THR A 224 1.50 -13.55 10.10
N PRO A 225 1.18 -14.65 10.80
CA PRO A 225 0.22 -14.66 11.91
C PRO A 225 0.59 -13.64 12.99
N GLN A 226 -0.43 -13.12 13.67
CA GLN A 226 -0.24 -12.16 14.76
C GLN A 226 0.21 -12.82 16.06
N ASP A 227 -0.21 -14.07 16.26
CA ASP A 227 0.06 -14.90 17.43
C ASP A 227 1.30 -15.79 17.26
N ASN A 228 2.16 -15.46 16.29
CA ASN A 228 3.39 -16.18 16.06
C ASN A 228 4.40 -15.87 17.19
N GLU A 229 4.80 -16.92 17.93
CA GLU A 229 5.85 -16.84 18.97
C GLU A 229 7.25 -17.15 18.43
N VAL A 230 7.33 -17.57 17.15
CA VAL A 230 8.60 -17.95 16.52
C VAL A 230 9.33 -16.69 16.04
N ILE A 231 10.58 -16.55 16.49
CA ILE A 231 11.47 -15.51 15.98
C ILE A 231 12.01 -15.96 14.62
N PHE A 232 11.78 -15.14 13.58
CA PHE A 232 12.32 -15.42 12.26
C PHE A 232 13.85 -15.27 12.26
N LYS A 233 14.54 -16.21 11.65
CA LYS A 233 15.98 -16.08 11.39
C LYS A 233 16.21 -14.97 10.37
N SER A 234 17.29 -14.22 10.53
CA SER A 234 17.61 -13.05 9.66
C SER A 234 17.65 -13.42 8.17
N GLU A 235 18.21 -14.59 7.84
CA GLU A 235 18.27 -15.06 6.46
C GLU A 235 16.91 -15.36 5.82
N MET A 236 15.84 -15.45 6.61
CA MET A 236 14.49 -15.73 6.12
C MET A 236 13.69 -14.45 5.83
N ILE A 237 14.07 -13.31 6.40
CA ILE A 237 13.21 -12.12 6.44
C ILE A 237 13.02 -11.50 5.04
N VAL A 238 14.11 -11.34 4.28
CA VAL A 238 14.02 -10.80 2.91
C VAL A 238 13.26 -11.76 1.98
N PRO A 239 13.58 -13.08 1.92
CA PRO A 239 12.77 -14.03 1.14
C PRO A 239 11.29 -14.03 1.53
N LEU A 240 10.99 -13.96 2.83
CA LEU A 240 9.62 -13.89 3.34
C LEU A 240 8.91 -12.61 2.91
N SER A 241 9.61 -11.46 2.93
CA SER A 241 9.09 -10.19 2.42
C SER A 241 8.68 -10.27 0.96
N HIS A 242 9.54 -10.87 0.12
CA HIS A 242 9.24 -11.08 -1.31
C HIS A 242 8.03 -11.99 -1.50
N GLU A 243 7.95 -13.11 -0.77
CA GLU A 243 6.80 -14.00 -0.84
C GLU A 243 5.49 -13.30 -0.50
N LEU A 244 5.48 -12.47 0.56
CA LEU A 244 4.32 -11.67 0.91
C LEU A 244 3.95 -10.65 -0.18
N HIS A 245 4.92 -10.01 -0.83
CA HIS A 245 4.69 -9.10 -1.95
C HIS A 245 4.10 -9.82 -3.17
N GLU A 246 4.61 -11.00 -3.52
CA GLU A 246 4.07 -11.83 -4.60
C GLU A 246 2.61 -12.21 -4.37
N LEU A 247 2.23 -12.55 -3.12
CA LEU A 247 0.84 -12.77 -2.75
C LEU A 247 -0.03 -11.52 -2.95
N GLY A 248 0.51 -10.35 -2.69
CA GLY A 248 -0.15 -9.07 -2.97
C GLY A 248 -0.35 -8.81 -4.46
N ILE A 249 0.67 -9.10 -5.29
CA ILE A 249 0.59 -9.03 -6.75
C ILE A 249 -0.46 -10.01 -7.28
N GLU A 250 -0.48 -11.24 -6.77
CA GLU A 250 -1.46 -12.26 -7.16
C GLU A 250 -2.90 -11.77 -6.95
N ILE A 251 -3.18 -11.15 -5.79
CA ILE A 251 -4.49 -10.54 -5.51
C ILE A 251 -4.78 -9.38 -6.48
N ALA A 252 -3.80 -8.52 -6.75
CA ALA A 252 -3.98 -7.38 -7.66
C ALA A 252 -4.26 -7.83 -9.10
N ASP A 253 -3.62 -8.90 -9.57
CA ASP A 253 -3.77 -9.43 -10.93
C ASP A 253 -5.04 -10.28 -11.11
N HIS A 254 -5.39 -11.09 -10.10
CA HIS A 254 -6.41 -12.14 -10.23
C HIS A 254 -7.65 -11.90 -9.37
N GLY A 255 -7.60 -10.95 -8.44
CA GLY A 255 -8.73 -10.63 -7.56
C GLY A 255 -8.82 -11.50 -6.32
N ASP A 256 -10.05 -11.60 -5.78
CA ASP A 256 -10.37 -12.44 -4.61
C ASP A 256 -10.41 -13.92 -5.03
N ILE A 257 -9.25 -14.55 -5.00
CA ILE A 257 -9.08 -15.99 -5.27
C ILE A 257 -8.78 -16.75 -3.97
N ALA A 258 -9.34 -17.94 -3.88
CA ALA A 258 -9.12 -18.85 -2.74
C ALA A 258 -7.73 -19.50 -2.79
#